data_cfa4a576472cd17f685c540290094ffe
#
_entry.id   cfa4a576472cd17f685c540290094ffe
#
_cell.length_a   1.000
_cell.length_b   1.000
_cell.length_c   1.000
_cell.angle_alpha   90.00
_cell.angle_beta   90.00
_cell.angle_gamma   90.00
#
_symmetry.space_group_name_H-M   'P 1'
#
loop_
_entity.id
_entity.type
_entity.pdbx_description
1 polymer ?
#
loop_
_entity_poly.entity_id
_entity_poly.type
_entity_poly.pdbx_seq_one_letter_code
_entity_poly.pdbx_strand_id
1 'polypeptide(L)'
;MLQERETVMEKIKMTTPLVEMDGDEMTRVLWKIIKEELILPFVDLKTEYYDLGLPNRDATQDQVTMDAALANKKYGVAVKCATITPNAQRVEEYHLHQMWKSPNGTIRAVLDGTVFRAPIMIDSIKP
;
A
#
# COMPACT_ATOMS: atom_id res chain seq x y z
N MET A 1 -46.83 10.66 3.62
CA MET A 1 -45.38 10.76 3.92
C MET A 1 -44.83 9.34 3.95
N LEU A 2 -44.24 8.93 2.84
CA LEU A 2 -43.52 7.64 2.76
C LEU A 2 -42.15 7.85 3.44
N GLN A 3 -42.00 7.24 4.57
CA GLN A 3 -40.71 7.18 5.27
C GLN A 3 -39.84 6.21 4.46
N GLU A 4 -38.93 6.73 3.66
CA GLU A 4 -37.83 5.93 3.06
C GLU A 4 -37.06 5.32 4.22
N ARG A 5 -37.25 4.02 4.43
CA ARG A 5 -36.35 3.25 5.29
C ARG A 5 -35.05 3.14 4.53
N GLU A 6 -34.08 3.98 4.86
CA GLU A 6 -32.69 3.70 4.51
C GLU A 6 -32.36 2.30 5.05
N THR A 7 -32.27 1.35 4.15
CA THR A 7 -31.79 0.00 4.48
C THR A 7 -30.30 0.15 4.73
N VAL A 8 -29.92 0.34 5.99
CA VAL A 8 -28.51 0.34 6.39
C VAL A 8 -27.97 -1.06 6.06
N MET A 9 -27.22 -1.16 4.98
CA MET A 9 -26.55 -2.42 4.63
C MET A 9 -25.57 -2.78 5.73
N GLU A 10 -25.69 -3.99 6.29
CA GLU A 10 -24.73 -4.48 7.28
C GLU A 10 -23.37 -4.65 6.59
N LYS A 11 -22.33 -4.01 7.15
CA LYS A 11 -20.98 -4.09 6.60
C LYS A 11 -20.39 -5.47 6.81
N ILE A 12 -19.61 -5.92 5.84
CA ILE A 12 -18.82 -7.15 5.93
C ILE A 12 -17.78 -6.98 7.02
N LYS A 13 -17.77 -7.86 8.01
CA LYS A 13 -16.83 -7.84 9.13
C LYS A 13 -15.54 -8.57 8.74
N MET A 14 -14.41 -7.92 8.99
CA MET A 14 -13.10 -8.55 8.82
C MET A 14 -12.71 -9.32 10.08
N THR A 15 -12.18 -10.53 9.88
CA THR A 15 -11.62 -11.36 10.97
C THR A 15 -10.15 -11.08 11.19
N THR A 16 -9.42 -10.77 10.15
CA THR A 16 -7.98 -10.48 10.17
C THR A 16 -7.75 -9.05 9.67
N PRO A 17 -6.90 -8.24 10.30
CA PRO A 17 -6.61 -6.91 9.81
C PRO A 17 -5.85 -6.96 8.48
N LEU A 18 -6.14 -5.98 7.63
CA LEU A 18 -5.38 -5.72 6.41
C LEU A 18 -4.13 -4.92 6.77
N VAL A 19 -2.96 -5.40 6.39
CA VAL A 19 -1.74 -4.58 6.48
C VAL A 19 -1.78 -3.53 5.38
N GLU A 20 -1.89 -2.28 5.79
CA GLU A 20 -2.01 -1.13 4.89
C GLU A 20 -0.64 -0.45 4.78
N MET A 21 0.00 -0.61 3.63
CA MET A 21 1.29 0.01 3.32
C MET A 21 1.07 1.21 2.40
N ASP A 22 0.94 2.38 3.00
CA ASP A 22 0.75 3.62 2.25
C ASP A 22 2.02 4.00 1.48
N GLY A 23 1.87 4.82 0.47
CA GLY A 23 2.95 5.14 -0.46
C GLY A 23 3.19 6.63 -0.63
N ASP A 24 3.72 6.96 -1.78
CA ASP A 24 4.08 8.32 -2.14
C ASP A 24 3.12 8.95 -3.14
N GLU A 25 3.10 10.28 -3.17
CA GLU A 25 2.48 11.11 -4.20
C GLU A 25 1.03 10.71 -4.53
N MET A 26 0.74 10.53 -5.82
CA MET A 26 -0.61 10.26 -6.33
C MET A 26 -1.21 8.94 -5.80
N THR A 27 -0.39 7.93 -5.56
CA THR A 27 -0.91 6.63 -5.10
C THR A 27 -1.48 6.69 -3.69
N ARG A 28 -0.93 7.52 -2.82
CA ARG A 28 -1.48 7.82 -1.50
C ARG A 28 -2.87 8.45 -1.60
N VAL A 29 -3.04 9.42 -2.48
CA VAL A 29 -4.33 10.08 -2.72
C VAL A 29 -5.35 9.11 -3.29
N LEU A 30 -4.97 8.34 -4.32
CA LEU A 30 -5.85 7.35 -4.95
C LEU A 30 -6.28 6.26 -3.97
N TRP A 31 -5.36 5.76 -3.17
CA TRP A 31 -5.68 4.73 -2.17
C TRP A 31 -6.67 5.26 -1.12
N LYS A 32 -6.48 6.50 -0.67
CA LYS A 32 -7.43 7.14 0.24
C LYS A 32 -8.84 7.18 -0.35
N ILE A 33 -8.99 7.62 -1.59
CA ILE A 33 -10.30 7.67 -2.30
C ILE A 33 -10.90 6.27 -2.40
N ILE A 34 -10.13 5.28 -2.84
CA ILE A 34 -10.58 3.89 -2.94
C ILE A 34 -11.07 3.37 -1.59
N LYS A 35 -10.31 3.62 -0.54
CA LYS A 35 -10.67 3.19 0.81
C LYS A 35 -11.97 3.84 1.29
N GLU A 36 -12.09 5.15 1.14
CA GLU A 36 -13.23 5.92 1.64
C GLU A 36 -14.51 5.69 0.82
N GLU A 37 -14.41 5.61 -0.51
CA GLU A 37 -15.58 5.56 -1.39
C GLU A 37 -15.99 4.15 -1.81
N LEU A 38 -15.05 3.21 -1.91
CA LEU A 38 -15.33 1.86 -2.42
C LEU A 38 -15.25 0.76 -1.35
N ILE A 39 -14.49 0.95 -0.27
CA ILE A 39 -14.30 -0.10 0.72
C ILE A 39 -15.09 0.17 1.99
N LEU A 40 -14.88 1.30 2.63
CA LEU A 40 -15.50 1.63 3.91
C LEU A 40 -17.04 1.65 3.91
N PRO A 41 -17.74 1.96 2.81
CA PRO A 41 -19.20 1.85 2.78
C PRO A 41 -19.70 0.42 2.97
N PHE A 42 -18.93 -0.60 2.53
CA PHE A 42 -19.35 -2.00 2.51
C PHE A 42 -18.63 -2.90 3.51
N VAL A 43 -17.47 -2.49 3.98
CA VAL A 43 -16.60 -3.30 4.83
C VAL A 43 -16.29 -2.58 6.14
N ASP A 44 -16.42 -3.27 7.25
CA ASP A 44 -15.88 -2.84 8.56
C ASP A 44 -14.37 -3.09 8.55
N LEU A 45 -13.67 -2.17 7.85
CA LEU A 45 -12.24 -2.31 7.54
C LEU A 45 -11.39 -2.13 8.80
N LYS A 46 -10.63 -3.16 9.12
CA LYS A 46 -9.57 -3.11 10.15
C LYS A 46 -8.22 -3.11 9.45
N THR A 47 -7.42 -2.10 9.74
CA THR A 47 -6.07 -1.98 9.16
C THR A 47 -5.00 -1.95 10.23
N GLU A 48 -3.83 -2.49 9.89
CA GLU A 48 -2.57 -2.22 10.56
C GLU A 48 -1.74 -1.35 9.60
N TYR A 49 -1.62 -0.07 9.93
CA TYR A 49 -1.14 0.96 9.01
C TYR A 49 0.36 1.20 9.12
N TYR A 50 1.02 1.24 7.97
CA TYR A 50 2.44 1.57 7.81
C TYR A 50 2.62 2.62 6.72
N ASP A 51 3.20 3.76 7.08
CA ASP A 51 3.54 4.80 6.12
C ASP A 51 4.89 4.49 5.46
N LEU A 52 4.86 3.97 4.22
CA LEU A 52 6.04 3.74 3.40
C LEU A 52 6.39 4.93 2.50
N GLY A 53 5.83 6.10 2.76
CA GLY A 53 6.24 7.34 2.11
C GLY A 53 7.71 7.65 2.37
N LEU A 54 8.37 8.22 1.38
CA LEU A 54 9.82 8.45 1.39
C LEU A 54 10.29 9.25 2.62
N PRO A 55 9.58 10.31 3.07
CA PRO A 55 9.99 11.05 4.28
C PRO A 55 9.97 10.19 5.55
N ASN A 56 8.95 9.34 5.73
CA ASN A 56 8.86 8.48 6.91
C ASN A 56 9.87 7.33 6.87
N ARG A 57 10.13 6.79 5.67
CA ARG A 57 11.19 5.80 5.50
C ARG A 57 12.55 6.36 5.85
N ASP A 58 12.84 7.60 5.45
CA ASP A 58 14.08 8.27 5.79
C ASP A 58 14.20 8.52 7.30
N ALA A 59 13.14 9.03 7.92
CA ALA A 59 13.08 9.29 9.37
C ALA A 59 13.26 8.01 10.21
N THR A 60 12.78 6.87 9.72
CA THR A 60 12.88 5.56 10.39
C THR A 60 14.06 4.73 9.93
N GLN A 61 14.94 5.29 9.10
CA GLN A 61 16.06 4.56 8.48
C GLN A 61 15.59 3.26 7.79
N ASP A 62 14.45 3.37 7.09
CA ASP A 62 13.75 2.28 6.39
C ASP A 62 13.25 1.12 7.29
N GLN A 63 13.30 1.27 8.62
CA GLN A 63 12.80 0.26 9.55
C GLN A 63 11.30 -0.01 9.34
N VAL A 64 10.52 1.01 8.99
CA VAL A 64 9.08 0.87 8.71
C VAL A 64 8.80 -0.12 7.58
N THR A 65 9.67 -0.25 6.59
CA THR A 65 9.53 -1.24 5.51
C THR A 65 9.68 -2.67 6.03
N MET A 66 10.62 -2.88 6.94
CA MET A 66 10.82 -4.19 7.58
C MET A 66 9.63 -4.56 8.47
N ASP A 67 9.17 -3.62 9.29
CA ASP A 67 8.03 -3.81 10.20
C ASP A 67 6.75 -4.14 9.43
N ALA A 68 6.50 -3.43 8.32
CA ALA A 68 5.36 -3.70 7.44
C ALA A 68 5.44 -5.09 6.79
N ALA A 69 6.64 -5.51 6.38
CA ALA A 69 6.85 -6.84 5.81
C ALA A 69 6.61 -7.96 6.85
N LEU A 70 7.06 -7.78 8.08
CA LEU A 70 6.83 -8.72 9.17
C LEU A 70 5.34 -8.78 9.56
N ALA A 71 4.65 -7.64 9.57
CA ALA A 71 3.20 -7.60 9.78
C ALA A 71 2.47 -8.37 8.67
N ASN A 72 2.86 -8.19 7.40
CA ASN A 72 2.29 -8.96 6.30
C ASN A 72 2.52 -10.46 6.46
N LYS A 73 3.71 -10.87 6.89
CA LYS A 73 4.00 -12.28 7.19
C LYS A 73 3.11 -12.83 8.31
N LYS A 74 2.80 -12.01 9.31
CA LYS A 74 1.94 -12.37 10.44
C LYS A 74 0.47 -12.51 10.03
N TYR A 75 -0.06 -11.55 9.28
CA TYR A 75 -1.49 -11.48 8.96
C TYR A 75 -1.86 -12.12 7.61
N GLY A 76 -0.90 -12.30 6.71
CA GLY A 76 -1.09 -12.99 5.44
C GLY A 76 -1.74 -12.18 4.32
N VAL A 77 -2.15 -10.94 4.58
CA VAL A 77 -2.78 -10.07 3.57
C VAL A 77 -2.33 -8.62 3.74
N ALA A 78 -1.96 -7.99 2.64
CA ALA A 78 -1.57 -6.59 2.63
C ALA A 78 -1.99 -5.90 1.33
N VAL A 79 -2.19 -4.59 1.42
CA VAL A 79 -2.22 -3.69 0.27
C VAL A 79 -1.01 -2.77 0.34
N LYS A 80 -0.32 -2.61 -0.78
CA LYS A 80 0.82 -1.71 -0.88
C LYS A 80 0.62 -0.70 -1.99
N CYS A 81 0.67 0.56 -1.62
CA CYS A 81 0.74 1.66 -2.58
C CYS A 81 2.12 1.75 -3.23
N ALA A 82 2.21 2.42 -4.37
CA ALA A 82 3.50 2.68 -5.00
C ALA A 82 4.35 3.61 -4.13
N THR A 83 5.64 3.34 -4.12
CA THR A 83 6.63 4.09 -3.33
C THR A 83 7.74 4.59 -4.24
N ILE A 84 8.31 5.73 -3.91
CA ILE A 84 9.47 6.27 -4.61
C ILE A 84 10.71 5.43 -4.26
N THR A 85 11.45 5.02 -5.29
CA THR A 85 12.82 4.54 -5.14
C THR A 85 13.73 5.72 -5.51
N PRO A 86 14.39 6.36 -4.54
CA PRO A 86 15.10 7.60 -4.79
C PRO A 86 16.34 7.36 -5.66
N ASN A 87 16.57 8.26 -6.59
CA ASN A 87 17.83 8.46 -7.29
C ASN A 87 18.58 9.66 -6.67
N ALA A 88 19.75 10.00 -7.18
CA ALA A 88 20.57 11.11 -6.66
C ALA A 88 19.79 12.44 -6.60
N GLN A 89 18.98 12.74 -7.62
CA GLN A 89 18.16 13.94 -7.66
C GLN A 89 17.10 13.95 -6.56
N ARG A 90 16.44 12.82 -6.32
CA ARG A 90 15.43 12.69 -5.25
C ARG A 90 16.06 12.75 -3.85
N VAL A 91 17.30 12.29 -3.68
CA VAL A 91 18.04 12.43 -2.43
C VAL A 91 18.24 13.90 -2.08
N GLU A 92 18.61 14.71 -3.06
CA GLU A 92 18.76 16.16 -2.88
C GLU A 92 17.42 16.86 -2.65
N GLU A 93 16.40 16.57 -3.49
CA GLU A 93 15.07 17.17 -3.42
C GLU A 93 14.37 16.94 -2.07
N TYR A 94 14.48 15.75 -1.53
CA TYR A 94 13.83 15.35 -0.27
C TYR A 94 14.76 15.48 0.95
N HIS A 95 15.99 15.94 0.76
CA HIS A 95 17.03 16.03 1.81
C HIS A 95 17.24 14.72 2.58
N LEU A 96 17.30 13.61 1.83
CA LEU A 96 17.42 12.28 2.42
C LEU A 96 18.82 12.01 2.99
N HIS A 97 18.87 11.22 4.06
CA HIS A 97 20.14 10.78 4.65
C HIS A 97 20.92 9.84 3.73
N GLN A 98 20.22 9.10 2.88
CA GLN A 98 20.85 8.21 1.88
C GLN A 98 19.86 7.83 0.75
N MET A 99 20.40 7.21 -0.29
CA MET A 99 19.62 6.66 -1.38
C MET A 99 19.04 5.30 -0.99
N TRP A 100 17.84 5.31 -0.39
CA TRP A 100 17.14 4.12 0.07
C TRP A 100 16.82 3.14 -1.05
N LYS A 101 16.94 1.84 -0.76
CA LYS A 101 16.57 0.78 -1.70
C LYS A 101 15.05 0.70 -1.89
N SER A 102 14.62 0.00 -2.94
CA SER A 102 13.20 -0.22 -3.18
C SER A 102 12.55 -1.06 -2.07
N PRO A 103 11.47 -0.60 -1.43
CA PRO A 103 10.73 -1.39 -0.44
C PRO A 103 10.20 -2.71 -1.01
N ASN A 104 9.91 -2.74 -2.32
CA ASN A 104 9.42 -3.97 -2.97
C ASN A 104 10.41 -5.13 -2.84
N GLY A 105 11.71 -4.84 -2.99
CA GLY A 105 12.76 -5.85 -2.83
C GLY A 105 12.82 -6.38 -1.39
N THR A 106 12.82 -5.48 -0.41
CA THR A 106 12.85 -5.83 1.01
C THR A 106 11.64 -6.67 1.42
N ILE A 107 10.43 -6.22 1.07
CA ILE A 107 9.19 -6.93 1.40
C ILE A 107 9.18 -8.33 0.79
N ARG A 108 9.52 -8.46 -0.49
CA ARG A 108 9.56 -9.78 -1.17
C ARG A 108 10.58 -10.72 -0.53
N ALA A 109 11.76 -10.21 -0.16
CA ALA A 109 12.79 -10.99 0.50
C ALA A 109 12.33 -11.49 1.88
N VAL A 110 11.71 -10.63 2.68
CA VAL A 110 11.17 -11.00 4.01
C VAL A 110 10.07 -12.04 3.91
N LEU A 111 9.24 -11.95 2.88
CA LEU A 111 8.14 -12.91 2.63
C LEU A 111 8.61 -14.21 1.97
N ASP A 112 9.89 -14.30 1.59
CA ASP A 112 10.44 -15.43 0.81
C ASP A 112 9.63 -15.71 -0.47
N GLY A 113 9.24 -14.61 -1.14
CA GLY A 113 8.32 -14.64 -2.28
C GLY A 113 9.01 -14.54 -3.62
N THR A 114 8.50 -15.29 -4.59
CA THR A 114 8.88 -15.19 -6.01
C THR A 114 7.72 -14.58 -6.79
N VAL A 115 8.02 -13.60 -7.66
CA VAL A 115 7.02 -12.95 -8.50
C VAL A 115 7.20 -13.39 -9.94
N PHE A 116 6.19 -14.09 -10.47
CA PHE A 116 6.11 -14.41 -11.89
C PHE A 116 5.18 -13.42 -12.59
N ARG A 117 5.60 -12.94 -13.75
CA ARG A 117 4.80 -12.02 -14.57
C ARG A 117 4.73 -12.54 -15.99
N ALA A 118 3.52 -12.71 -16.52
CA ALA A 118 3.28 -12.89 -17.94
C ALA A 118 2.99 -11.51 -18.56
N PRO A 119 3.58 -11.15 -19.71
CA PRO A 119 3.23 -9.92 -20.39
C PRO A 119 1.78 -9.99 -20.88
N ILE A 120 1.03 -8.92 -20.65
CA ILE A 120 -0.29 -8.74 -21.23
C ILE A 120 -0.09 -7.92 -22.49
N MET A 121 -0.36 -8.52 -23.65
CA MET A 121 -0.19 -7.88 -24.96
C MET A 121 -1.56 -7.72 -25.62
N ILE A 122 -1.77 -6.56 -26.22
CA ILE A 122 -2.91 -6.30 -27.09
C ILE A 122 -2.40 -6.41 -28.53
N ASP A 123 -2.96 -7.33 -29.31
CA ASP A 123 -2.44 -7.65 -30.66
C ASP A 123 -2.39 -6.47 -31.62
N SER A 124 -3.28 -5.49 -31.43
CA SER A 124 -3.31 -4.27 -32.23
C SER A 124 -2.26 -3.21 -31.81
N ILE A 125 -1.61 -3.40 -30.67
CA ILE A 125 -0.60 -2.47 -30.13
C ILE A 125 0.65 -3.30 -29.84
N LYS A 126 1.48 -3.46 -30.86
CA LYS A 126 2.79 -4.10 -30.72
C LYS A 126 3.86 -3.03 -30.52
N PRO A 127 4.82 -3.23 -29.62
CA PRO A 127 5.96 -2.35 -29.46
C PRO A 127 6.88 -2.36 -30.69
#